data_9c112731712e63b74652ae13d42941ad
#
_entry.id   9c112731712e63b74652ae13d42941ad
#
_cell.length_a   1.000
_cell.length_b   1.000
_cell.length_c   1.000
_cell.angle_alpha   90.00
_cell.angle_beta   90.00
_cell.angle_gamma   90.00
#
_symmetry.space_group_name_H-M   'P 1'
#
loop_
_entity.id
_entity.type
_entity.pdbx_description
1 polymer ?
#
loop_
_entity_poly.entity_id
_entity_poly.type
_entity_poly.pdbx_seq_one_letter_code
_entity_poly.pdbx_strand_id
1 'polypeptide(L)'
;MMSSAFSGILGYLFSLLSGKGYQAAYWLGVHHGPTKKAPLTPVSFGPGLAGWRYIFILQGVLTIAIGLVGWYFIVDFPELAAKSSTLQKKFLDQDEVDFIVARIEEDRHDVVAEEFNLAKYCKGALDLKVWGFALIFMMTTTVTYAIAYFLPIILKDGMGFSPAAANCLIAPPYVFAGMVMMVMAWLGDKYRVRSPWVICNGVLALIGLPMMGFCSSVGARYFGVFLATAAANANVPCILTWQANNIRGQWKRALCSATLVGMGGVGGVIGGTVFRTEDAPHYKPGIIACMIAGAMIILVTCLLNLKFWLANKRANAGGKIIEGLEGFRYTL
;
A
#
# COMPACT_ATOMS: atom_id res chain seq x y z
N MET A 1 4.75 -0.92 5.22
CA MET A 1 4.90 -2.21 5.92
C MET A 1 5.51 -2.05 7.32
N MET A 2 6.73 -1.52 7.44
CA MET A 2 7.32 -1.27 8.78
C MET A 2 6.43 -0.36 9.64
N SER A 3 5.85 0.70 9.05
CA SER A 3 4.87 1.55 9.75
C SER A 3 3.68 0.76 10.29
N SER A 4 3.14 -0.19 9.51
CA SER A 4 2.02 -1.03 9.96
C SER A 4 2.42 -2.02 11.05
N ALA A 5 3.66 -2.54 11.03
CA ALA A 5 4.18 -3.38 12.11
C ALA A 5 4.25 -2.62 13.44
N PHE A 6 4.69 -1.37 13.40
CA PHE A 6 4.81 -0.54 14.59
C PHE A 6 3.50 0.13 15.01
N SER A 7 2.52 0.31 14.11
CA SER A 7 1.28 1.02 14.40
C SER A 7 0.47 0.38 15.51
N GLY A 8 0.39 -0.95 15.56
CA GLY A 8 -0.28 -1.69 16.64
C GLY A 8 0.40 -1.50 17.98
N ILE A 9 1.72 -1.58 18.03
CA ILE A 9 2.52 -1.40 19.25
C ILE A 9 2.42 0.06 19.73
N LEU A 10 2.61 1.02 18.83
CA LEU A 10 2.50 2.45 19.16
C LEU A 10 1.07 2.83 19.57
N GLY A 11 0.06 2.31 18.87
CA GLY A 11 -1.34 2.51 19.23
C GLY A 11 -1.66 2.00 20.63
N TYR A 12 -1.14 0.82 21.01
CA TYR A 12 -1.26 0.28 22.37
C TYR A 12 -0.52 1.15 23.39
N LEU A 13 0.74 1.52 23.13
CA LEU A 13 1.53 2.37 24.03
C LEU A 13 0.84 3.74 24.23
N PHE A 14 0.31 4.34 23.18
CA PHE A 14 -0.42 5.61 23.29
C PHE A 14 -1.76 5.47 24.00
N SER A 15 -2.42 4.32 23.90
CA SER A 15 -3.64 4.06 24.68
C SER A 15 -3.38 4.02 26.18
N LEU A 16 -2.18 3.61 26.60
CA LEU A 16 -1.76 3.64 28.02
C LEU A 16 -1.58 5.05 28.57
N LEU A 17 -1.42 6.05 27.70
CA LEU A 17 -1.37 7.47 28.06
C LEU A 17 -2.77 8.06 28.31
N SER A 18 -3.83 7.30 28.05
CA SER A 18 -5.20 7.72 28.28
C SER A 18 -5.42 8.08 29.77
N GLY A 19 -5.87 9.29 30.02
CA GLY A 19 -6.10 9.77 31.39
C GLY A 19 -4.86 10.26 32.16
N LYS A 20 -3.63 10.07 31.60
CA LYS A 20 -2.37 10.52 32.25
C LYS A 20 -1.97 11.97 31.91
N GLY A 21 -2.76 12.69 31.14
CA GLY A 21 -2.47 14.05 30.75
C GLY A 21 -2.31 15.03 31.92
N TYR A 22 -2.83 14.70 33.07
CA TYR A 22 -2.65 15.49 34.31
C TYR A 22 -1.20 15.48 34.82
N GLN A 23 -0.47 14.38 34.67
CA GLN A 23 0.93 14.31 35.10
C GLN A 23 1.88 14.99 34.09
N ALA A 24 1.60 14.89 32.78
CA ALA A 24 2.40 15.60 31.76
C ALA A 24 2.25 17.12 31.85
N ALA A 25 1.04 17.63 32.14
CA ALA A 25 0.80 19.06 32.41
C ALA A 25 1.51 19.56 33.67
N TYR A 26 1.69 18.69 34.66
CA TYR A 26 2.45 19.01 35.87
C TYR A 26 3.94 19.28 35.61
N TRP A 27 4.53 18.54 34.67
CA TRP A 27 5.93 18.76 34.24
C TRP A 27 6.09 20.00 33.36
N LEU A 28 5.02 20.46 32.72
CA LEU A 28 5.01 21.67 31.89
C LEU A 28 4.60 22.94 32.66
N GLY A 29 4.45 22.89 34.02
CA GLY A 29 4.25 24.03 34.87
C GLY A 29 2.84 24.67 34.81
N VAL A 30 1.84 23.98 34.30
CA VAL A 30 0.45 24.46 34.28
C VAL A 30 -0.26 24.01 35.54
N HIS A 31 -0.23 24.83 36.57
CA HIS A 31 -0.93 24.60 37.83
C HIS A 31 -2.43 24.86 37.72
N HIS A 32 -3.23 23.78 37.90
CA HIS A 32 -4.64 23.91 38.28
C HIS A 32 -4.84 23.20 39.63
N GLY A 33 -5.45 23.89 40.56
CA GLY A 33 -5.57 23.50 41.96
C GLY A 33 -6.32 22.18 42.24
N PRO A 34 -6.29 21.72 43.51
CA PRO A 34 -6.76 20.37 43.86
C PRO A 34 -8.29 20.31 43.97
N THR A 35 -8.92 19.42 43.20
CA THR A 35 -10.33 19.07 43.41
C THR A 35 -10.51 17.55 43.63
N LYS A 36 -11.39 17.30 44.56
CA LYS A 36 -11.73 16.06 45.26
C LYS A 36 -11.96 14.83 44.36
N LYS A 37 -11.67 13.65 44.93
CA LYS A 37 -11.96 12.30 44.43
C LYS A 37 -13.39 12.17 43.92
N ALA A 38 -13.56 11.80 42.66
CA ALA A 38 -14.82 11.37 42.07
C ALA A 38 -14.79 9.86 41.77
N PRO A 39 -15.92 9.16 41.85
CA PRO A 39 -16.00 7.70 41.72
C PRO A 39 -15.80 7.27 40.25
N LEU A 40 -15.32 6.03 40.09
CA LEU A 40 -15.05 5.34 38.84
C LEU A 40 -16.34 5.18 37.99
N THR A 41 -16.62 6.16 37.15
CA THR A 41 -17.53 6.01 36.02
C THR A 41 -16.76 6.24 34.72
N PRO A 42 -17.01 5.50 33.64
CA PRO A 42 -16.16 5.52 32.40
C PRO A 42 -16.33 6.76 31.52
N VAL A 43 -16.93 7.84 32.04
CA VAL A 43 -17.06 9.11 31.33
C VAL A 43 -16.67 10.24 32.30
N SER A 44 -15.39 10.39 32.56
CA SER A 44 -14.88 11.57 33.23
C SER A 44 -14.12 12.41 32.22
N PHE A 45 -14.72 13.53 31.81
CA PHE A 45 -14.04 14.64 31.15
C PHE A 45 -13.15 15.37 32.17
N GLY A 46 -12.07 14.70 32.61
CA GLY A 46 -10.96 15.37 33.27
C GLY A 46 -10.05 16.03 32.25
N PRO A 47 -9.16 16.95 32.64
CA PRO A 47 -8.29 17.70 31.72
C PRO A 47 -7.21 16.86 31.00
N GLY A 48 -7.37 15.55 30.90
CA GLY A 48 -6.51 14.64 30.11
C GLY A 48 -7.17 14.29 28.79
N LEU A 49 -6.38 14.37 27.70
CA LEU A 49 -6.82 13.95 26.38
C LEU A 49 -7.12 12.45 26.37
N ALA A 50 -8.19 12.04 25.67
CA ALA A 50 -8.47 10.62 25.44
C ALA A 50 -7.33 9.99 24.62
N GLY A 51 -6.95 8.72 24.90
CA GLY A 51 -5.79 8.04 24.33
C GLY A 51 -5.72 8.09 22.80
N TRP A 52 -6.86 7.96 22.11
CA TRP A 52 -6.91 8.06 20.65
C TRP A 52 -6.46 9.43 20.09
N ARG A 53 -6.65 10.52 20.83
CA ARG A 53 -6.21 11.88 20.42
C ARG A 53 -4.69 11.98 20.42
N TYR A 54 -3.99 11.32 21.36
CA TYR A 54 -2.53 11.27 21.37
C TYR A 54 -1.97 10.60 20.11
N ILE A 55 -2.64 9.55 19.61
CA ILE A 55 -2.23 8.88 18.37
C ILE A 55 -2.20 9.88 17.21
N PHE A 56 -3.29 10.64 17.01
CA PHE A 56 -3.36 11.61 15.92
C PHE A 56 -2.39 12.77 16.09
N ILE A 57 -2.28 13.33 17.30
CA ILE A 57 -1.38 14.46 17.57
C ILE A 57 0.07 14.05 17.33
N LEU A 58 0.53 12.93 17.90
CA LEU A 58 1.92 12.51 17.79
C LEU A 58 2.28 12.11 16.35
N GLN A 59 1.39 11.38 15.65
CA GLN A 59 1.59 11.07 14.24
C GLN A 59 1.57 12.33 13.37
N GLY A 60 0.67 13.27 13.63
CA GLY A 60 0.61 14.56 12.94
C GLY A 60 1.88 15.37 13.10
N VAL A 61 2.37 15.53 14.33
CA VAL A 61 3.63 16.24 14.63
C VAL A 61 4.82 15.55 13.94
N LEU A 62 4.90 14.22 14.02
CA LEU A 62 5.95 13.46 13.36
C LEU A 62 5.90 13.64 11.82
N THR A 63 4.71 13.60 11.23
CA THR A 63 4.52 13.80 9.79
C THR A 63 4.95 15.21 9.36
N ILE A 64 4.58 16.24 10.13
CA ILE A 64 5.02 17.62 9.86
C ILE A 64 6.54 17.73 9.96
N ALA A 65 7.15 17.16 11.01
CA ALA A 65 8.60 17.19 11.19
C ALA A 65 9.34 16.51 10.02
N ILE A 66 8.87 15.32 9.61
CA ILE A 66 9.43 14.60 8.44
C ILE A 66 9.20 15.42 7.15
N GLY A 67 8.03 16.03 7.00
CA GLY A 67 7.74 16.89 5.85
C GLY A 67 8.68 18.09 5.74
N LEU A 68 8.97 18.76 6.87
CA LEU A 68 9.92 19.89 6.93
C LEU A 68 11.36 19.41 6.62
N VAL A 69 11.76 18.28 7.17
CA VAL A 69 13.07 17.66 6.83
C VAL A 69 13.11 17.29 5.36
N GLY A 70 12.06 16.66 4.84
CA GLY A 70 11.95 16.30 3.42
C GLY A 70 12.04 17.51 2.50
N TRP A 71 11.35 18.61 2.85
CA TRP A 71 11.45 19.88 2.11
C TRP A 71 12.89 20.37 1.94
N TYR A 72 13.72 20.15 2.94
CA TYR A 72 15.12 20.56 2.90
C TYR A 72 16.01 19.60 2.11
N PHE A 73 15.72 18.29 2.13
CA PHE A 73 16.60 17.25 1.54
C PHE A 73 16.12 16.77 0.16
N ILE A 74 14.85 16.95 -0.21
CA ILE A 74 14.37 16.50 -1.51
C ILE A 74 14.90 17.44 -2.59
N VAL A 75 15.67 16.87 -3.51
CA VAL A 75 16.21 17.56 -4.68
C VAL A 75 15.14 17.64 -5.77
N ASP A 76 15.10 18.73 -6.50
CA ASP A 76 14.17 18.97 -7.61
C ASP A 76 14.54 18.11 -8.85
N PHE A 77 13.70 18.17 -9.89
CA PHE A 77 14.02 17.50 -11.16
C PHE A 77 15.35 17.98 -11.73
N PRO A 78 16.09 17.11 -12.48
CA PRO A 78 17.43 17.46 -13.00
C PRO A 78 17.46 18.81 -13.69
N GLU A 79 16.45 19.13 -14.51
CA GLU A 79 16.38 20.38 -15.30
C GLU A 79 16.23 21.62 -14.40
N LEU A 80 15.68 21.45 -13.19
CA LEU A 80 15.52 22.49 -12.22
C LEU A 80 16.66 22.52 -11.19
N ALA A 81 17.31 21.39 -10.96
CA ALA A 81 18.37 21.26 -9.98
C ALA A 81 19.60 22.14 -10.29
N ALA A 82 19.89 22.38 -11.58
CA ALA A 82 20.95 23.30 -12.02
C ALA A 82 20.58 24.78 -11.81
N LYS A 83 19.28 25.11 -11.82
CA LYS A 83 18.77 26.48 -11.66
C LYS A 83 18.37 26.81 -10.22
N SER A 84 18.48 25.83 -9.30
CA SER A 84 17.97 25.97 -7.95
C SER A 84 18.54 27.21 -7.26
N SER A 85 17.62 28.06 -6.84
CA SER A 85 17.88 29.23 -6.00
C SER A 85 17.33 28.96 -4.60
N THR A 86 18.03 29.43 -3.62
CA THR A 86 17.59 29.96 -2.33
C THR A 86 17.73 29.07 -1.11
N LEU A 87 17.55 27.75 -1.12
CA LEU A 87 17.71 26.93 0.09
C LEU A 87 18.45 25.61 -0.14
N GLN A 88 18.43 25.09 -1.35
CA GLN A 88 19.14 23.86 -1.72
C GLN A 88 20.47 24.25 -2.39
N LYS A 89 21.57 23.66 -1.92
CA LYS A 89 22.87 23.77 -2.58
C LYS A 89 22.74 23.25 -4.01
N LYS A 90 23.35 23.94 -4.96
CA LYS A 90 23.52 23.46 -6.33
C LYS A 90 24.04 22.02 -6.26
N PHE A 91 23.20 21.05 -6.64
CA PHE A 91 23.48 19.62 -6.52
C PHE A 91 24.10 19.05 -7.79
N LEU A 92 23.73 19.61 -8.95
CA LEU A 92 24.18 19.18 -10.26
C LEU A 92 24.72 20.37 -11.07
N ASP A 93 25.76 20.15 -11.85
CA ASP A 93 26.21 21.07 -12.88
C ASP A 93 25.40 20.89 -14.16
N GLN A 94 25.40 21.88 -15.06
CA GLN A 94 24.62 21.83 -16.28
C GLN A 94 25.02 20.65 -17.19
N ASP A 95 26.30 20.36 -17.28
CA ASP A 95 26.84 19.24 -18.05
C ASP A 95 26.36 17.89 -17.50
N GLU A 96 26.26 17.76 -16.17
CA GLU A 96 25.72 16.56 -15.51
C GLU A 96 24.22 16.41 -15.75
N VAL A 97 23.46 17.52 -15.75
CA VAL A 97 22.03 17.53 -16.09
C VAL A 97 21.83 17.07 -17.52
N ASP A 98 22.56 17.63 -18.47
CA ASP A 98 22.45 17.29 -19.89
C ASP A 98 22.80 15.81 -20.12
N PHE A 99 23.82 15.29 -19.43
CA PHE A 99 24.16 13.87 -19.47
C PHE A 99 23.05 12.98 -18.91
N ILE A 100 22.48 13.35 -17.75
CA ILE A 100 21.41 12.57 -17.10
C ILE A 100 20.17 12.56 -17.99
N VAL A 101 19.77 13.73 -18.52
CA VAL A 101 18.60 13.86 -19.40
C VAL A 101 18.79 13.05 -20.68
N ALA A 102 19.96 13.15 -21.32
CA ALA A 102 20.28 12.37 -22.53
C ALA A 102 20.22 10.85 -22.26
N ARG A 103 20.76 10.39 -21.12
CA ARG A 103 20.73 8.98 -20.74
C ARG A 103 19.31 8.47 -20.46
N ILE A 104 18.48 9.28 -19.80
CA ILE A 104 17.08 8.93 -19.56
C ILE A 104 16.28 8.89 -20.87
N GLU A 105 16.57 9.82 -21.80
CA GLU A 105 15.94 9.84 -23.13
C GLU A 105 16.32 8.61 -23.95
N GLU A 106 17.59 8.24 -23.94
CA GLU A 106 18.09 7.03 -24.62
C GLU A 106 17.41 5.75 -24.10
N ASP A 107 17.18 5.66 -22.78
CA ASP A 107 16.55 4.48 -22.15
C ASP A 107 15.04 4.45 -22.32
N ARG A 108 14.38 5.61 -22.26
CA ARG A 108 12.92 5.71 -22.18
C ARG A 108 12.24 6.17 -23.46
N HIS A 109 12.85 7.05 -24.24
CA HIS A 109 12.26 7.72 -25.43
C HIS A 109 10.92 8.41 -25.13
N ASP A 110 10.67 8.89 -23.90
CA ASP A 110 9.43 9.56 -23.49
C ASP A 110 9.65 10.71 -22.47
N VAL A 111 10.86 11.27 -22.44
CA VAL A 111 11.23 12.35 -21.50
C VAL A 111 10.70 13.71 -21.95
N VAL A 112 10.52 13.92 -23.27
CA VAL A 112 9.97 15.18 -23.76
C VAL A 112 8.51 15.31 -23.32
N ALA A 113 8.24 16.37 -22.53
CA ALA A 113 6.90 16.64 -22.02
C ALA A 113 5.96 16.92 -23.20
N GLU A 114 5.02 16.02 -23.45
CA GLU A 114 3.97 16.24 -24.44
C GLU A 114 2.98 17.31 -23.94
N GLU A 115 2.56 18.22 -24.82
CA GLU A 115 1.48 19.15 -24.50
C GLU A 115 0.20 18.40 -24.09
N PHE A 116 -0.51 18.95 -23.10
CA PHE A 116 -1.74 18.33 -22.61
C PHE A 116 -2.82 18.33 -23.69
N ASN A 117 -3.25 17.14 -24.08
CA ASN A 117 -4.37 16.94 -25.00
C ASN A 117 -5.44 16.07 -24.34
N LEU A 118 -6.56 16.70 -23.99
CA LEU A 118 -7.67 16.04 -23.30
C LEU A 118 -8.24 14.87 -24.10
N ALA A 119 -8.30 14.97 -25.44
CA ALA A 119 -8.79 13.88 -26.29
C ALA A 119 -7.84 12.66 -26.24
N LYS A 120 -6.53 12.88 -26.24
CA LYS A 120 -5.50 11.83 -26.10
C LYS A 120 -5.57 11.19 -24.71
N TYR A 121 -5.78 12.01 -23.67
CA TYR A 121 -5.97 11.57 -22.29
C TYR A 121 -7.21 10.68 -22.15
N CYS A 122 -8.37 11.14 -22.62
CA CYS A 122 -9.63 10.38 -22.58
C CYS A 122 -9.57 9.09 -23.42
N LYS A 123 -8.87 9.10 -24.55
CA LYS A 123 -8.64 7.89 -25.36
C LYS A 123 -7.86 6.83 -24.60
N GLY A 124 -6.97 7.22 -23.69
CA GLY A 124 -6.28 6.31 -22.78
C GLY A 124 -7.25 5.54 -21.86
N ALA A 125 -8.36 6.15 -21.46
CA ALA A 125 -9.39 5.53 -20.62
C ALA A 125 -10.16 4.40 -21.33
N LEU A 126 -10.17 4.36 -22.66
CA LEU A 126 -10.80 3.28 -23.43
C LEU A 126 -9.92 2.02 -23.51
N ASP A 127 -8.67 2.10 -23.06
CA ASP A 127 -7.78 0.93 -23.06
C ASP A 127 -8.13 -0.03 -21.93
N LEU A 128 -8.57 -1.23 -22.29
CA LEU A 128 -8.93 -2.28 -21.35
C LEU A 128 -7.82 -2.65 -20.36
N LYS A 129 -6.54 -2.37 -20.69
CA LYS A 129 -5.42 -2.60 -19.78
C LYS A 129 -5.51 -1.73 -18.53
N VAL A 130 -5.91 -0.47 -18.70
CA VAL A 130 -6.05 0.49 -17.59
C VAL A 130 -7.04 -0.06 -16.56
N TRP A 131 -8.19 -0.51 -17.02
CA TRP A 131 -9.23 -1.09 -16.15
C TRP A 131 -8.84 -2.45 -15.57
N GLY A 132 -8.10 -3.26 -16.34
CA GLY A 132 -7.57 -4.52 -15.84
C GLY A 132 -6.62 -4.31 -14.66
N PHE A 133 -5.64 -3.41 -14.78
CA PHE A 133 -4.74 -3.06 -13.68
C PHE A 133 -5.48 -2.43 -12.50
N ALA A 134 -6.43 -1.53 -12.76
CA ALA A 134 -7.25 -0.89 -11.73
C ALA A 134 -8.07 -1.92 -10.93
N LEU A 135 -8.66 -2.92 -11.61
CA LEU A 135 -9.42 -3.99 -10.97
C LEU A 135 -8.54 -4.90 -10.11
N ILE A 136 -7.38 -5.33 -10.63
CA ILE A 136 -6.43 -6.14 -9.85
C ILE A 136 -6.00 -5.36 -8.59
N PHE A 137 -5.71 -4.08 -8.72
CA PHE A 137 -5.28 -3.25 -7.60
C PHE A 137 -6.41 -3.02 -6.59
N MET A 138 -7.64 -2.79 -7.05
CA MET A 138 -8.83 -2.69 -6.20
C MET A 138 -9.03 -3.97 -5.37
N MET A 139 -8.95 -5.15 -6.00
CA MET A 139 -9.08 -6.42 -5.28
C MET A 139 -7.95 -6.62 -4.27
N THR A 140 -6.71 -6.26 -4.66
CA THR A 140 -5.54 -6.34 -3.76
C THR A 140 -5.70 -5.43 -2.55
N THR A 141 -6.10 -4.18 -2.76
CA THR A 141 -6.31 -3.24 -1.66
C THR A 141 -7.50 -3.64 -0.78
N THR A 142 -8.55 -4.23 -1.34
CA THR A 142 -9.66 -4.79 -0.56
C THR A 142 -9.14 -5.81 0.46
N VAL A 143 -8.33 -6.78 0.04
CA VAL A 143 -7.76 -7.79 0.95
C VAL A 143 -6.78 -7.15 1.94
N THR A 144 -5.92 -6.25 1.47
CA THR A 144 -4.92 -5.58 2.32
C THR A 144 -5.57 -4.78 3.44
N TYR A 145 -6.55 -3.95 3.13
CA TYR A 145 -7.25 -3.12 4.12
C TYR A 145 -8.17 -3.94 5.01
N ALA A 146 -8.83 -4.98 4.47
CA ALA A 146 -9.62 -5.89 5.25
C ALA A 146 -8.77 -6.55 6.37
N ILE A 147 -7.59 -7.07 6.02
CA ILE A 147 -6.65 -7.62 7.01
C ILE A 147 -6.17 -6.52 7.96
N ALA A 148 -5.75 -5.37 7.44
CA ALA A 148 -5.17 -4.29 8.26
C ALA A 148 -6.13 -3.79 9.35
N TYR A 149 -7.40 -3.63 9.03
CA TYR A 149 -8.38 -3.10 9.99
C TYR A 149 -8.90 -4.15 10.96
N PHE A 150 -9.05 -5.40 10.50
CA PHE A 150 -9.70 -6.44 11.30
C PHE A 150 -8.76 -7.42 11.98
N LEU A 151 -7.47 -7.41 11.64
CA LEU A 151 -6.49 -8.31 12.23
C LEU A 151 -6.46 -8.22 13.78
N PRO A 152 -6.44 -7.03 14.42
CA PRO A 152 -6.49 -6.94 15.88
C PRO A 152 -7.73 -7.59 16.47
N ILE A 153 -8.89 -7.42 15.79
CA ILE A 153 -10.18 -7.97 16.21
C ILE A 153 -10.19 -9.50 16.07
N ILE A 154 -9.69 -10.00 14.93
CA ILE A 154 -9.59 -11.45 14.66
C ILE A 154 -8.65 -12.12 15.67
N LEU A 155 -7.54 -11.49 16.03
CA LEU A 155 -6.61 -12.03 17.04
C LEU A 155 -7.25 -12.05 18.41
N LYS A 156 -7.97 -11.00 18.81
CA LYS A 156 -8.63 -10.91 20.10
C LYS A 156 -9.86 -11.82 20.17
N ASP A 157 -10.86 -11.59 19.35
CA ASP A 157 -12.17 -12.22 19.46
C ASP A 157 -12.22 -13.60 18.78
N GLY A 158 -11.46 -13.76 17.68
CA GLY A 158 -11.39 -15.00 16.93
C GLY A 158 -10.39 -16.02 17.48
N MET A 159 -9.28 -15.58 18.08
CA MET A 159 -8.21 -16.46 18.57
C MET A 159 -8.04 -16.41 20.09
N GLY A 160 -8.75 -15.53 20.80
CA GLY A 160 -8.77 -15.46 22.27
C GLY A 160 -7.55 -14.78 22.89
N PHE A 161 -6.77 -14.00 22.15
CA PHE A 161 -5.64 -13.27 22.71
C PHE A 161 -6.10 -12.05 23.54
N SER A 162 -5.32 -11.68 24.56
CA SER A 162 -5.56 -10.45 25.30
C SER A 162 -5.40 -9.22 24.37
N PRO A 163 -6.06 -8.08 24.64
CA PRO A 163 -5.94 -6.88 23.81
C PRO A 163 -4.50 -6.41 23.59
N ALA A 164 -3.66 -6.52 24.64
CA ALA A 164 -2.23 -6.19 24.54
C ALA A 164 -1.49 -7.16 23.62
N ALA A 165 -1.70 -8.47 23.81
CA ALA A 165 -1.08 -9.50 22.98
C ALA A 165 -1.54 -9.39 21.51
N ALA A 166 -2.84 -9.15 21.27
CA ALA A 166 -3.39 -8.99 19.92
C ALA A 166 -2.70 -7.84 19.18
N ASN A 167 -2.51 -6.68 19.80
CA ASN A 167 -1.82 -5.55 19.18
C ASN A 167 -0.32 -5.82 18.92
N CYS A 168 0.37 -6.52 19.83
CA CYS A 168 1.77 -6.89 19.62
C CYS A 168 1.93 -7.97 18.54
N LEU A 169 1.01 -8.94 18.46
CA LEU A 169 1.03 -10.02 17.48
C LEU A 169 0.70 -9.58 16.05
N ILE A 170 0.34 -8.33 15.82
CA ILE A 170 0.25 -7.74 14.49
C ILE A 170 1.64 -7.56 13.87
N ALA A 171 2.65 -7.19 14.67
CA ALA A 171 3.97 -6.83 14.16
C ALA A 171 4.69 -7.97 13.41
N PRO A 172 4.78 -9.21 13.93
CA PRO A 172 5.51 -10.28 13.23
C PRO A 172 5.01 -10.60 11.82
N PRO A 173 3.69 -10.72 11.53
CA PRO A 173 3.18 -10.92 10.19
C PRO A 173 3.55 -9.77 9.22
N TYR A 174 3.53 -8.52 9.68
CA TYR A 174 3.90 -7.38 8.83
C TYR A 174 5.41 -7.28 8.57
N VAL A 175 6.25 -7.64 9.53
CA VAL A 175 7.70 -7.78 9.31
C VAL A 175 7.97 -8.86 8.28
N PHE A 176 7.35 -10.03 8.42
CA PHE A 176 7.45 -11.11 7.46
C PHE A 176 6.95 -10.68 6.07
N ALA A 177 5.83 -9.97 5.99
CA ALA A 177 5.32 -9.40 4.75
C ALA A 177 6.34 -8.47 4.07
N GLY A 178 7.04 -7.65 4.87
CA GLY A 178 8.12 -6.80 4.38
C GLY A 178 9.28 -7.60 3.76
N MET A 179 9.70 -8.68 4.42
CA MET A 179 10.74 -9.57 3.87
C MET A 179 10.29 -10.24 2.58
N VAL A 180 9.09 -10.81 2.54
CA VAL A 180 8.52 -11.42 1.32
C VAL A 180 8.42 -10.41 0.19
N MET A 181 7.96 -9.19 0.47
CA MET A 181 7.88 -8.11 -0.51
C MET A 181 9.24 -7.77 -1.12
N MET A 182 10.32 -7.69 -0.31
CA MET A 182 11.67 -7.43 -0.81
C MET A 182 12.17 -8.57 -1.70
N VAL A 183 11.95 -9.82 -1.28
CA VAL A 183 12.33 -11.01 -2.08
C VAL A 183 11.59 -11.04 -3.41
N MET A 184 10.27 -10.80 -3.41
CA MET A 184 9.45 -10.79 -4.63
C MET A 184 9.83 -9.63 -5.56
N ALA A 185 10.16 -8.46 -5.03
CA ALA A 185 10.65 -7.33 -5.82
C ALA A 185 11.98 -7.66 -6.48
N TRP A 186 12.95 -8.20 -5.72
CA TRP A 186 14.26 -8.61 -6.23
C TRP A 186 14.16 -9.70 -7.31
N LEU A 187 13.32 -10.72 -7.09
CA LEU A 187 13.07 -11.77 -8.10
C LEU A 187 12.44 -11.19 -9.37
N GLY A 188 11.48 -10.29 -9.21
CA GLY A 188 10.83 -9.61 -10.33
C GLY A 188 11.80 -8.76 -11.16
N ASP A 189 12.78 -8.10 -10.53
CA ASP A 189 13.83 -7.34 -11.21
C ASP A 189 14.83 -8.27 -11.90
N LYS A 190 15.28 -9.32 -11.20
CA LYS A 190 16.24 -10.29 -11.72
C LYS A 190 15.73 -11.01 -12.97
N TYR A 191 14.49 -11.45 -12.97
CA TYR A 191 13.90 -12.20 -14.09
C TYR A 191 13.16 -11.31 -15.09
N ARG A 192 13.03 -10.01 -14.81
CA ARG A 192 12.30 -9.03 -15.64
C ARG A 192 10.86 -9.44 -15.94
N VAL A 193 10.22 -10.21 -15.06
CA VAL A 193 8.82 -10.65 -15.12
C VAL A 193 8.10 -10.29 -13.83
N ARG A 194 6.86 -9.83 -13.94
CA ARG A 194 6.10 -9.34 -12.76
C ARG A 194 4.83 -10.15 -12.49
N SER A 195 4.12 -10.56 -13.53
CA SER A 195 2.83 -11.23 -13.37
C SER A 195 2.91 -12.61 -12.69
N PRO A 196 3.97 -13.44 -12.85
CA PRO A 196 4.04 -14.70 -12.12
C PRO A 196 4.06 -14.49 -10.60
N TRP A 197 4.69 -13.40 -10.14
CA TRP A 197 4.75 -13.06 -8.72
C TRP A 197 3.41 -12.59 -8.19
N VAL A 198 2.63 -11.85 -8.99
CA VAL A 198 1.24 -11.48 -8.66
C VAL A 198 0.37 -12.74 -8.51
N ILE A 199 0.51 -13.70 -9.42
CA ILE A 199 -0.21 -15.00 -9.34
C ILE A 199 0.24 -15.79 -8.13
N CYS A 200 1.55 -15.87 -7.86
CA CYS A 200 2.11 -16.58 -6.70
C CYS A 200 1.54 -16.00 -5.39
N ASN A 201 1.53 -14.68 -5.26
CA ASN A 201 0.94 -14.01 -4.10
C ASN A 201 -0.58 -14.26 -4.03
N GLY A 202 -1.30 -14.28 -5.16
CA GLY A 202 -2.71 -14.65 -5.20
C GLY A 202 -2.96 -16.06 -4.66
N VAL A 203 -2.14 -17.03 -5.04
CA VAL A 203 -2.21 -18.42 -4.54
C VAL A 203 -1.88 -18.48 -3.05
N LEU A 204 -0.84 -17.76 -2.59
CA LEU A 204 -0.52 -17.68 -1.16
C LEU A 204 -1.68 -17.08 -0.34
N ALA A 205 -2.38 -16.08 -0.87
CA ALA A 205 -3.57 -15.52 -0.24
C ALA A 205 -4.70 -16.57 -0.16
N LEU A 206 -4.94 -17.34 -1.24
CA LEU A 206 -5.94 -18.40 -1.27
C LEU A 206 -5.61 -19.60 -0.36
N ILE A 207 -4.36 -19.76 0.08
CA ILE A 207 -3.96 -20.74 1.10
C ILE A 207 -4.09 -20.11 2.50
N GLY A 208 -3.58 -18.89 2.68
CA GLY A 208 -3.53 -18.23 3.99
C GLY A 208 -4.90 -17.85 4.54
N LEU A 209 -5.80 -17.35 3.69
CA LEU A 209 -7.14 -16.91 4.10
C LEU A 209 -7.99 -18.08 4.65
N PRO A 210 -8.10 -19.24 3.99
CA PRO A 210 -8.80 -20.39 4.56
C PRO A 210 -8.17 -20.90 5.85
N MET A 211 -6.82 -20.93 5.93
CA MET A 211 -6.14 -21.32 7.15
C MET A 211 -6.49 -20.39 8.33
N MET A 212 -6.53 -19.09 8.07
CA MET A 212 -6.89 -18.09 9.07
C MET A 212 -8.33 -18.27 9.59
N GLY A 213 -9.26 -18.64 8.70
CA GLY A 213 -10.70 -18.67 9.02
C GLY A 213 -11.26 -20.01 9.43
N PHE A 214 -10.76 -21.12 8.89
CA PHE A 214 -11.42 -22.41 9.00
C PHE A 214 -10.62 -23.47 9.79
N CYS A 215 -9.33 -23.24 10.07
CA CYS A 215 -8.54 -24.19 10.86
C CYS A 215 -8.98 -24.16 12.32
N SER A 216 -8.92 -25.32 12.98
CA SER A 216 -9.28 -25.46 14.40
C SER A 216 -8.15 -25.03 15.35
N SER A 217 -6.88 -25.21 14.93
CA SER A 217 -5.71 -24.86 15.75
C SER A 217 -5.40 -23.38 15.65
N VAL A 218 -5.22 -22.71 16.81
CA VAL A 218 -4.82 -21.29 16.89
C VAL A 218 -3.49 -21.05 16.18
N GLY A 219 -2.53 -21.96 16.32
CA GLY A 219 -1.23 -21.86 15.63
C GLY A 219 -1.36 -21.90 14.11
N ALA A 220 -2.19 -22.80 13.55
CA ALA A 220 -2.45 -22.86 12.12
C ALA A 220 -3.17 -21.61 11.62
N ARG A 221 -4.13 -21.09 12.38
CA ARG A 221 -4.83 -19.83 12.05
C ARG A 221 -3.88 -18.65 12.04
N TYR A 222 -3.00 -18.55 13.02
CA TYR A 222 -2.00 -17.48 13.09
C TYR A 222 -0.96 -17.61 11.98
N PHE A 223 -0.55 -18.82 11.60
CA PHE A 223 0.29 -19.03 10.42
C PHE A 223 -0.42 -18.60 9.12
N GLY A 224 -1.73 -18.84 9.02
CA GLY A 224 -2.57 -18.31 7.94
C GLY A 224 -2.52 -16.78 7.84
N VAL A 225 -2.47 -16.09 8.99
CA VAL A 225 -2.30 -14.62 9.04
C VAL A 225 -0.98 -14.20 8.40
N PHE A 226 0.14 -14.90 8.64
CA PHE A 226 1.42 -14.60 8.01
C PHE A 226 1.32 -14.68 6.48
N LEU A 227 0.76 -15.77 5.98
CA LEU A 227 0.64 -15.99 4.53
C LEU A 227 -0.28 -14.95 3.88
N ALA A 228 -1.47 -14.72 4.46
CA ALA A 228 -2.43 -13.78 3.91
C ALA A 228 -1.91 -12.34 3.92
N THR A 229 -1.27 -11.91 5.03
CA THR A 229 -0.70 -10.57 5.17
C THR A 229 0.48 -10.38 4.20
N ALA A 230 1.36 -11.36 4.08
CA ALA A 230 2.49 -11.31 3.15
C ALA A 230 2.02 -11.22 1.70
N ALA A 231 1.09 -12.09 1.31
CA ALA A 231 0.55 -12.15 -0.03
C ALA A 231 -0.12 -10.84 -0.46
N ALA A 232 -1.03 -10.32 0.36
CA ALA A 232 -1.76 -9.10 0.06
C ALA A 232 -0.82 -7.88 -0.08
N ASN A 233 0.14 -7.75 0.85
CA ASN A 233 1.03 -6.61 0.87
C ASN A 233 2.13 -6.68 -0.22
N ALA A 234 2.67 -7.87 -0.54
CA ALA A 234 3.67 -8.03 -1.59
C ALA A 234 3.09 -7.76 -3.00
N ASN A 235 1.78 -7.93 -3.18
CA ASN A 235 1.12 -7.65 -4.47
C ASN A 235 1.11 -6.15 -4.81
N VAL A 236 1.03 -5.26 -3.84
CA VAL A 236 0.93 -3.81 -4.08
C VAL A 236 2.07 -3.29 -4.96
N PRO A 237 3.36 -3.41 -4.59
CA PRO A 237 4.46 -2.94 -5.42
C PRO A 237 4.61 -3.74 -6.72
N CYS A 238 4.28 -5.04 -6.73
CA CYS A 238 4.33 -5.85 -7.94
C CYS A 238 3.39 -5.33 -9.03
N ILE A 239 2.14 -5.00 -8.68
CA ILE A 239 1.14 -4.48 -9.61
C ILE A 239 1.51 -3.08 -10.09
N LEU A 240 1.96 -2.19 -9.19
CA LEU A 240 2.40 -0.84 -9.53
C LEU A 240 3.54 -0.85 -10.56
N THR A 241 4.55 -1.68 -10.31
CA THR A 241 5.70 -1.81 -11.22
C THR A 241 5.28 -2.48 -12.54
N TRP A 242 4.43 -3.52 -12.48
CA TRP A 242 3.94 -4.19 -13.68
C TRP A 242 3.13 -3.23 -14.56
N GLN A 243 2.29 -2.41 -13.97
CA GLN A 243 1.56 -1.34 -14.67
C GLN A 243 2.53 -0.33 -15.30
N ALA A 244 3.51 0.17 -14.53
CA ALA A 244 4.47 1.17 -15.01
C ALA A 244 5.30 0.67 -16.20
N ASN A 245 5.65 -0.62 -16.24
CA ASN A 245 6.41 -1.23 -17.34
C ASN A 245 5.57 -1.44 -18.62
N ASN A 246 4.24 -1.54 -18.50
CA ASN A 246 3.34 -1.87 -19.62
C ASN A 246 2.55 -0.67 -20.17
N ILE A 247 2.71 0.51 -19.59
CA ILE A 247 2.03 1.73 -20.02
C ILE A 247 3.09 2.74 -20.49
N ARG A 248 2.93 3.24 -21.73
CA ARG A 248 3.78 4.27 -22.30
C ARG A 248 3.01 5.55 -22.55
N GLY A 249 3.78 6.63 -22.69
CA GLY A 249 3.24 7.99 -22.85
C GLY A 249 2.87 8.63 -21.52
N GLN A 250 3.32 9.86 -21.31
CA GLN A 250 3.19 10.60 -20.06
C GLN A 250 1.74 10.66 -19.58
N TRP A 251 0.84 11.10 -20.42
CA TRP A 251 -0.58 11.29 -20.06
C TRP A 251 -1.33 9.99 -19.85
N LYS A 252 -1.04 8.96 -20.65
CA LYS A 252 -1.63 7.63 -20.45
C LYS A 252 -1.15 6.98 -19.15
N ARG A 253 0.14 7.16 -18.80
CA ARG A 253 0.71 6.69 -17.55
C ARG A 253 0.08 7.41 -16.36
N ALA A 254 -0.07 8.75 -16.44
CA ALA A 254 -0.72 9.55 -15.40
C ALA A 254 -2.17 9.09 -15.18
N LEU A 255 -2.95 8.93 -16.26
CA LEU A 255 -4.32 8.41 -16.19
C LEU A 255 -4.37 7.02 -15.57
N CYS A 256 -3.52 6.10 -16.01
CA CYS A 256 -3.50 4.74 -15.51
C CYS A 256 -3.16 4.69 -14.01
N SER A 257 -2.17 5.47 -13.58
CA SER A 257 -1.77 5.55 -12.18
C SER A 257 -2.88 6.18 -11.32
N ALA A 258 -3.52 7.25 -11.81
CA ALA A 258 -4.65 7.89 -11.12
C ALA A 258 -5.85 6.95 -10.98
N THR A 259 -6.23 6.26 -12.07
CA THR A 259 -7.32 5.28 -12.06
C THR A 259 -7.01 4.10 -11.13
N LEU A 260 -5.78 3.59 -11.16
CA LEU A 260 -5.34 2.49 -10.33
C LEU A 260 -5.40 2.86 -8.84
N VAL A 261 -4.84 4.02 -8.45
CA VAL A 261 -4.86 4.48 -7.05
C VAL A 261 -6.28 4.83 -6.61
N GLY A 262 -7.07 5.48 -7.48
CA GLY A 262 -8.48 5.78 -7.20
C GLY A 262 -9.31 4.52 -6.94
N MET A 263 -9.18 3.50 -7.80
CA MET A 263 -9.84 2.20 -7.58
C MET A 263 -9.28 1.46 -6.37
N GLY A 264 -8.01 1.68 -6.04
CA GLY A 264 -7.42 1.22 -4.78
C GLY A 264 -8.09 1.82 -3.55
N GLY A 265 -8.48 3.11 -3.61
CA GLY A 265 -9.29 3.75 -2.58
C GLY A 265 -10.67 3.11 -2.43
N VAL A 266 -11.35 2.81 -3.55
CA VAL A 266 -12.62 2.05 -3.54
C VAL A 266 -12.43 0.68 -2.88
N GLY A 267 -11.33 -0.03 -3.23
CA GLY A 267 -10.98 -1.29 -2.58
C GLY A 267 -10.78 -1.15 -1.07
N GLY A 268 -10.17 -0.04 -0.62
CA GLY A 268 -10.02 0.27 0.80
C GLY A 268 -11.36 0.45 1.53
N VAL A 269 -12.32 1.13 0.92
CA VAL A 269 -13.68 1.28 1.46
C VAL A 269 -14.37 -0.08 1.56
N ILE A 270 -14.31 -0.89 0.50
CA ILE A 270 -14.86 -2.26 0.51
C ILE A 270 -14.18 -3.08 1.61
N GLY A 271 -12.85 -3.07 1.69
CA GLY A 271 -12.08 -3.80 2.71
C GLY A 271 -12.46 -3.42 4.15
N GLY A 272 -12.77 -2.13 4.38
CA GLY A 272 -13.25 -1.64 5.68
C GLY A 272 -14.66 -2.12 6.06
N THR A 273 -15.45 -2.64 5.12
CA THR A 273 -16.83 -3.08 5.34
C THR A 273 -17.04 -4.58 5.20
N VAL A 274 -16.03 -5.32 4.71
CA VAL A 274 -16.13 -6.77 4.42
C VAL A 274 -16.31 -7.59 5.70
N PHE A 275 -15.65 -7.23 6.79
CA PHE A 275 -15.79 -7.89 8.07
C PHE A 275 -16.82 -7.16 8.93
N ARG A 276 -17.86 -7.86 9.37
CA ARG A 276 -18.92 -7.32 10.23
C ARG A 276 -18.79 -7.86 11.64
N THR A 277 -19.13 -7.05 12.61
CA THR A 277 -19.18 -7.49 14.03
C THR A 277 -20.20 -8.61 14.27
N GLU A 278 -21.26 -8.66 13.45
CA GLU A 278 -22.31 -9.70 13.49
C GLU A 278 -21.76 -11.09 13.12
N ASP A 279 -20.68 -11.18 12.35
CA ASP A 279 -20.09 -12.44 11.89
C ASP A 279 -19.10 -13.04 12.89
N ALA A 280 -18.93 -12.40 14.08
CA ALA A 280 -18.08 -12.92 15.13
C ALA A 280 -18.58 -14.29 15.63
N PRO A 281 -17.70 -15.20 16.08
CA PRO A 281 -16.23 -15.06 16.19
C PRO A 281 -15.44 -15.52 14.96
N HIS A 282 -16.10 -16.08 13.95
CA HIS A 282 -15.42 -16.76 12.85
C HIS A 282 -15.22 -15.91 11.59
N TYR A 283 -15.99 -14.82 11.41
CA TYR A 283 -15.89 -13.89 10.30
C TYR A 283 -15.88 -14.54 8.90
N LYS A 284 -16.58 -15.69 8.74
CA LYS A 284 -16.59 -16.50 7.51
C LYS A 284 -16.95 -15.74 6.24
N PRO A 285 -18.02 -14.90 6.22
CA PRO A 285 -18.40 -14.16 5.01
C PRO A 285 -17.29 -13.22 4.53
N GLY A 286 -16.63 -12.52 5.45
CA GLY A 286 -15.52 -11.62 5.14
C GLY A 286 -14.31 -12.35 4.55
N ILE A 287 -13.96 -13.51 5.12
CA ILE A 287 -12.88 -14.35 4.62
C ILE A 287 -13.19 -14.87 3.21
N ILE A 288 -14.42 -15.33 2.97
CA ILE A 288 -14.87 -15.80 1.65
C ILE A 288 -14.81 -14.66 0.63
N ALA A 289 -15.23 -13.45 0.99
CA ALA A 289 -15.13 -12.28 0.13
C ALA A 289 -13.67 -11.97 -0.24
N CYS A 290 -12.76 -12.03 0.73
CA CYS A 290 -11.33 -11.88 0.48
C CYS A 290 -10.75 -13.01 -0.41
N MET A 291 -11.25 -14.25 -0.27
CA MET A 291 -10.85 -15.36 -1.15
C MET A 291 -11.33 -15.14 -2.58
N ILE A 292 -12.57 -14.66 -2.77
CA ILE A 292 -13.10 -14.29 -4.09
C ILE A 292 -12.23 -13.19 -4.71
N ALA A 293 -11.86 -12.16 -3.94
CA ALA A 293 -10.96 -11.11 -4.40
C ALA A 293 -9.60 -11.69 -4.82
N GLY A 294 -9.02 -12.61 -4.04
CA GLY A 294 -7.77 -13.31 -4.38
C GLY A 294 -7.89 -14.12 -5.67
N ALA A 295 -8.97 -14.85 -5.87
CA ALA A 295 -9.25 -15.59 -7.10
C ALA A 295 -9.40 -14.66 -8.31
N MET A 296 -10.08 -13.53 -8.13
CA MET A 296 -10.22 -12.50 -9.17
C MET A 296 -8.90 -11.86 -9.57
N ILE A 297 -7.98 -11.63 -8.62
CA ILE A 297 -6.62 -11.17 -8.91
C ILE A 297 -5.94 -12.14 -9.88
N ILE A 298 -5.97 -13.44 -9.59
CA ILE A 298 -5.35 -14.48 -10.44
C ILE A 298 -6.01 -14.49 -11.82
N LEU A 299 -7.34 -14.54 -11.88
CA LEU A 299 -8.10 -14.59 -13.13
C LEU A 299 -7.76 -13.39 -14.04
N VAL A 300 -7.87 -12.16 -13.52
CA VAL A 300 -7.64 -10.95 -14.32
C VAL A 300 -6.17 -10.84 -14.73
N THR A 301 -5.23 -11.26 -13.85
CA THR A 301 -3.80 -11.32 -14.19
C THR A 301 -3.55 -12.28 -15.33
N CYS A 302 -4.14 -13.48 -15.32
CA CYS A 302 -4.03 -14.45 -16.41
C CYS A 302 -4.61 -13.91 -17.73
N LEU A 303 -5.76 -13.23 -17.67
CA LEU A 303 -6.37 -12.62 -18.86
C LEU A 303 -5.50 -11.50 -19.45
N LEU A 304 -4.92 -10.63 -18.61
CA LEU A 304 -3.98 -9.61 -19.07
C LEU A 304 -2.71 -10.23 -19.66
N ASN A 305 -2.17 -11.26 -19.03
CA ASN A 305 -1.01 -12.01 -19.55
C ASN A 305 -1.28 -12.60 -20.92
N LEU A 306 -2.43 -13.25 -21.08
CA LEU A 306 -2.83 -13.82 -22.37
C LEU A 306 -2.92 -12.71 -23.44
N LYS A 307 -3.53 -11.56 -23.11
CA LYS A 307 -3.60 -10.41 -24.02
C LYS A 307 -2.20 -9.90 -24.40
N PHE A 308 -1.30 -9.76 -23.43
CA PHE A 308 0.06 -9.27 -23.65
C PHE A 308 0.90 -10.28 -24.46
N TRP A 309 0.80 -11.55 -24.13
CA TRP A 309 1.47 -12.59 -24.88
C TRP A 309 1.03 -12.65 -26.36
N LEU A 310 -0.30 -12.59 -26.62
CA LEU A 310 -0.85 -12.54 -27.96
C LEU A 310 -0.41 -11.28 -28.72
N ALA A 311 -0.36 -10.12 -28.06
CA ALA A 311 0.10 -8.87 -28.64
C ALA A 311 1.60 -8.96 -29.00
N ASN A 312 2.43 -9.47 -28.10
CA ASN A 312 3.86 -9.68 -28.32
C ASN A 312 4.11 -10.66 -29.47
N LYS A 313 3.36 -11.77 -29.52
CA LYS A 313 3.46 -12.77 -30.60
C LYS A 313 3.13 -12.15 -31.96
N ARG A 314 2.09 -11.34 -32.05
CA ARG A 314 1.72 -10.62 -33.30
C ARG A 314 2.78 -9.61 -33.71
N ALA A 315 3.34 -8.87 -32.77
CA ALA A 315 4.40 -7.89 -33.04
C ALA A 315 5.69 -8.56 -33.50
N ASN A 316 6.04 -9.75 -32.96
CA ASN A 316 7.21 -10.53 -33.40
C ASN A 316 7.05 -11.11 -34.80
N ALA A 317 5.81 -11.32 -35.25
CA ALA A 317 5.50 -11.78 -36.60
C ALA A 317 5.43 -10.63 -37.63
N GLY A 318 5.96 -9.45 -37.34
CA GLY A 318 5.94 -8.28 -38.22
C GLY A 318 4.59 -7.56 -38.29
N GLY A 319 3.71 -7.78 -37.28
CA GLY A 319 2.40 -7.15 -37.20
C GLY A 319 2.45 -5.73 -36.63
N LYS A 320 1.35 -5.32 -35.98
CA LYS A 320 1.15 -3.97 -35.46
C LYS A 320 2.19 -3.59 -34.40
N ILE A 321 2.79 -2.40 -34.55
CA ILE A 321 3.68 -1.79 -33.55
C ILE A 321 2.90 -1.57 -32.24
N ILE A 322 3.46 -2.04 -31.12
CA ILE A 322 2.85 -1.92 -29.80
C ILE A 322 3.19 -0.55 -29.20
N GLU A 323 2.19 0.15 -28.64
CA GLU A 323 2.35 1.46 -27.98
C GLU A 323 3.13 2.51 -28.79
N GLY A 324 3.16 2.36 -30.12
CA GLY A 324 3.80 3.32 -31.01
C GLY A 324 5.34 3.28 -31.01
N LEU A 325 5.97 2.30 -30.37
CA LEU A 325 7.42 2.13 -30.39
C LEU A 325 7.82 0.82 -31.06
N GLU A 326 8.69 0.92 -32.06
CA GLU A 326 9.33 -0.23 -32.67
C GLU A 326 10.21 -0.96 -31.64
N GLY A 327 10.08 -2.28 -31.55
CA GLY A 327 10.84 -3.07 -30.56
C GLY A 327 10.21 -3.18 -29.17
N PHE A 328 9.22 -2.36 -28.80
CA PHE A 328 8.55 -2.48 -27.49
C PHE A 328 7.79 -3.80 -27.39
N ARG A 329 7.92 -4.43 -26.23
CA ARG A 329 7.17 -5.64 -25.86
C ARG A 329 6.59 -5.49 -24.46
N TYR A 330 5.38 -5.98 -24.29
CA TYR A 330 4.79 -6.03 -22.94
C TYR A 330 5.58 -6.99 -22.05
N THR A 331 5.88 -6.54 -20.83
CA THR A 331 6.41 -7.42 -19.79
C THR A 331 5.29 -8.27 -19.21
N LEU A 332 5.53 -9.57 -19.13
CA LEU A 332 4.61 -10.56 -18.56
C LEU A 332 4.77 -10.66 -17.06
#